data_03f88821ec891396d052c984b5dfdca7
#
_entry.id   03f88821ec891396d052c984b5dfdca7
#
_cell.length_a   1.000
_cell.length_b   1.000
_cell.length_c   1.000
_cell.angle_alpha   90.00
_cell.angle_beta   90.00
_cell.angle_gamma   90.00
#
_symmetry.space_group_name_H-M   'P 1'
#
loop_
_entity.id
_entity.type
_entity.pdbx_description
1 polymer ?
#
loop_
_entity_poly.entity_id
_entity_poly.type
_entity_poly.pdbx_seq_one_letter_code
_entity_poly.pdbx_strand_id
1 'polypeptide(L)'
;MAFKKEVVEIIEPRDIFVGNLKAEITLEEFGEYESEVCAKANEIVKKLLIEYDGVIRFNFRHFPLTNIHQRSLKAGEAAVATGQDGKFWEMHNILFANRKNLGTTSLKLYSKEAGVVNKRFLDDLVNATYGWQVQGDLREGLDRGVKEVPTFFVNGERIAKATYEDIKKGIEDAIKNMKKKGPGKTGHKPYVRPAAKPIEKPDRSKRAPSRSSAKPKPVAKAIAPQPIAKTPVKVSAKAISKVSPKVEPKKAIKKTPAKALTKQRA
;
A
#
# COMPACT_ATOMS: atom_id res chain seq x y z
N MET A 1 -43.24 -4.94 -2.26
CA MET A 1 -42.20 -4.57 -3.24
C MET A 1 -40.91 -5.27 -2.85
N ALA A 2 -40.39 -6.18 -3.68
CA ALA A 2 -39.13 -6.84 -3.40
C ALA A 2 -37.98 -5.89 -3.80
N PHE A 3 -37.18 -5.46 -2.84
CA PHE A 3 -35.97 -4.71 -3.12
C PHE A 3 -34.99 -5.61 -3.86
N LYS A 4 -34.74 -5.35 -5.16
CA LYS A 4 -33.62 -5.93 -5.87
C LYS A 4 -32.35 -5.49 -5.14
N LYS A 5 -31.68 -6.43 -4.49
CA LYS A 5 -30.37 -6.21 -3.89
C LYS A 5 -29.41 -6.03 -5.07
N GLU A 6 -29.00 -4.80 -5.33
CA GLU A 6 -28.00 -4.50 -6.33
C GLU A 6 -26.68 -5.13 -5.85
N VAL A 7 -26.23 -6.15 -6.58
CA VAL A 7 -24.94 -6.78 -6.30
C VAL A 7 -23.88 -5.85 -6.86
N VAL A 8 -23.26 -5.04 -6.03
CA VAL A 8 -22.10 -4.24 -6.42
C VAL A 8 -20.94 -5.21 -6.56
N GLU A 9 -20.42 -5.36 -7.77
CA GLU A 9 -19.23 -6.16 -8.04
C GLU A 9 -18.02 -5.43 -7.42
N ILE A 10 -17.35 -6.10 -6.50
CA ILE A 10 -16.18 -5.56 -5.81
C ILE A 10 -14.93 -6.00 -6.56
N ILE A 11 -14.11 -5.04 -6.99
CA ILE A 11 -12.83 -5.30 -7.65
C ILE A 11 -11.84 -5.83 -6.62
N GLU A 12 -11.35 -7.05 -6.81
CA GLU A 12 -10.34 -7.63 -5.93
C GLU A 12 -8.93 -7.13 -6.28
N PRO A 13 -8.00 -6.99 -5.31
CA PRO A 13 -6.63 -6.53 -5.58
C PRO A 13 -5.92 -7.35 -6.64
N ARG A 14 -6.19 -8.67 -6.73
CA ARG A 14 -5.62 -9.57 -7.74
C ARG A 14 -5.98 -9.21 -9.18
N ASP A 15 -7.06 -8.45 -9.37
CA ASP A 15 -7.57 -8.06 -10.69
C ASP A 15 -7.19 -6.62 -11.06
N ILE A 16 -6.41 -5.94 -10.19
CA ILE A 16 -5.95 -4.57 -10.40
C ILE A 16 -4.53 -4.58 -10.98
N PHE A 17 -4.42 -4.28 -12.26
CA PHE A 17 -3.15 -4.26 -12.98
C PHE A 17 -2.79 -2.88 -13.49
N VAL A 18 -1.47 -2.64 -13.66
CA VAL A 18 -0.89 -1.53 -14.43
C VAL A 18 0.04 -2.08 -15.51
N GLY A 19 0.28 -1.31 -16.56
CA GLY A 19 1.00 -1.72 -17.75
C GLY A 19 0.07 -2.28 -18.82
N ASN A 20 0.55 -3.17 -19.67
CA ASN A 20 -0.27 -3.76 -20.72
C ASN A 20 -1.19 -4.85 -20.16
N LEU A 21 -2.48 -4.57 -20.00
CA LEU A 21 -3.46 -5.52 -19.46
C LEU A 21 -3.56 -6.83 -20.26
N LYS A 22 -3.15 -6.82 -21.53
CA LYS A 22 -3.11 -8.01 -22.41
C LYS A 22 -1.77 -8.73 -22.38
N ALA A 23 -0.80 -8.23 -21.58
CA ALA A 23 0.50 -8.87 -21.50
C ALA A 23 0.39 -10.29 -20.94
N GLU A 24 1.11 -11.20 -21.56
CA GLU A 24 1.22 -12.60 -21.10
C GLU A 24 2.18 -12.76 -19.91
N ILE A 25 3.00 -11.73 -19.64
CA ILE A 25 3.91 -11.72 -18.49
C ILE A 25 3.31 -10.87 -17.39
N THR A 26 3.08 -11.51 -16.26
CA THR A 26 2.61 -10.86 -15.05
C THR A 26 3.75 -10.80 -14.03
N LEU A 27 4.17 -9.59 -13.66
CA LEU A 27 4.98 -9.32 -12.49
C LEU A 27 4.04 -9.07 -11.31
N GLU A 28 4.21 -9.81 -10.23
CA GLU A 28 3.39 -9.69 -9.03
C GLU A 28 4.29 -9.45 -7.82
N GLU A 29 3.91 -8.50 -6.97
CA GLU A 29 4.61 -8.18 -5.72
C GLU A 29 3.69 -8.39 -4.54
N PHE A 30 4.14 -9.14 -3.53
CA PHE A 30 3.58 -9.09 -2.18
C PHE A 30 4.35 -8.06 -1.36
N GLY A 31 3.65 -7.02 -0.93
CA GLY A 31 4.25 -5.89 -0.25
C GLY A 31 3.29 -5.16 0.69
N GLU A 32 3.80 -4.11 1.35
CA GLU A 32 3.02 -3.26 2.23
C GLU A 32 3.57 -1.83 2.29
N TYR A 33 2.72 -0.87 2.64
CA TYR A 33 3.00 0.56 2.41
C TYR A 33 3.87 1.24 3.49
N GLU A 34 4.05 0.66 4.67
CA GLU A 34 4.86 1.24 5.74
C GLU A 34 6.34 0.86 5.59
N SER A 35 6.62 -0.22 4.83
CA SER A 35 7.95 -0.77 4.61
C SER A 35 8.82 0.11 3.70
N GLU A 36 10.04 0.41 4.15
CA GLU A 36 11.02 1.12 3.35
C GLU A 36 11.55 0.31 2.18
N VAL A 37 11.69 -1.00 2.37
CA VAL A 37 12.18 -1.88 1.31
C VAL A 37 11.13 -2.05 0.20
N CYS A 38 9.84 -2.09 0.54
CA CYS A 38 8.77 -2.07 -0.47
C CYS A 38 8.72 -0.73 -1.22
N ALA A 39 8.93 0.39 -0.54
CA ALA A 39 9.01 1.69 -1.21
C ALA A 39 10.18 1.76 -2.21
N LYS A 40 11.34 1.20 -1.87
CA LYS A 40 12.48 1.07 -2.81
C LYS A 40 12.15 0.14 -3.97
N ALA A 41 11.46 -0.96 -3.71
CA ALA A 41 11.02 -1.91 -4.72
C ALA A 41 10.02 -1.27 -5.70
N ASN A 42 9.12 -0.40 -5.24
CA ASN A 42 8.21 0.35 -6.09
C ASN A 42 8.96 1.20 -7.16
N GLU A 43 10.12 1.77 -6.81
CA GLU A 43 10.95 2.48 -7.79
C GLU A 43 11.60 1.53 -8.81
N ILE A 44 11.92 0.30 -8.40
CA ILE A 44 12.40 -0.75 -9.32
C ILE A 44 11.29 -1.14 -10.28
N VAL A 45 10.07 -1.36 -9.77
CA VAL A 45 8.89 -1.71 -10.59
C VAL A 45 8.59 -0.64 -11.62
N LYS A 46 8.63 0.66 -11.23
CA LYS A 46 8.43 1.78 -12.16
C LYS A 46 9.43 1.75 -13.33
N LYS A 47 10.71 1.46 -13.04
CA LYS A 47 11.74 1.32 -14.08
C LYS A 47 11.46 0.15 -15.01
N LEU A 48 11.08 -1.00 -14.45
CA LEU A 48 10.76 -2.20 -15.22
C LEU A 48 9.51 -2.02 -16.09
N LEU A 49 8.48 -1.31 -15.61
CA LEU A 49 7.30 -0.98 -16.40
C LEU A 49 7.62 -0.10 -17.61
N ILE A 50 8.60 0.81 -17.49
CA ILE A 50 9.08 1.64 -18.60
C ILE A 50 9.94 0.81 -19.55
N GLU A 51 10.88 0.00 -19.03
CA GLU A 51 11.81 -0.78 -19.84
C GLU A 51 11.10 -1.89 -20.64
N TYR A 52 10.08 -2.50 -20.05
CA TYR A 52 9.27 -3.56 -20.64
C TYR A 52 7.85 -3.08 -21.02
N ASP A 53 7.75 -1.81 -21.46
CA ASP A 53 6.46 -1.25 -21.90
C ASP A 53 5.82 -2.13 -22.97
N GLY A 54 4.53 -2.35 -22.84
CA GLY A 54 3.78 -3.24 -23.70
C GLY A 54 4.01 -4.74 -23.49
N VAL A 55 5.04 -5.16 -22.75
CA VAL A 55 5.45 -6.58 -22.58
C VAL A 55 4.95 -7.17 -21.28
N ILE A 56 4.91 -6.39 -20.20
CA ILE A 56 4.52 -6.84 -18.87
C ILE A 56 3.28 -6.11 -18.37
N ARG A 57 2.59 -6.75 -17.43
CA ARG A 57 1.64 -6.12 -16.51
C ARG A 57 2.08 -6.36 -15.09
N PHE A 58 1.78 -5.43 -14.20
CA PHE A 58 2.13 -5.51 -12.78
C PHE A 58 0.89 -5.55 -11.91
N ASN A 59 0.95 -6.37 -10.85
CA ASN A 59 -0.06 -6.49 -9.82
C ASN A 59 0.58 -6.37 -8.44
N PHE A 60 -0.02 -5.56 -7.56
CA PHE A 60 0.42 -5.42 -6.18
C PHE A 60 -0.56 -6.11 -5.24
N ARG A 61 -0.03 -7.01 -4.40
CA ARG A 61 -0.79 -7.81 -3.45
C ARG A 61 -0.40 -7.41 -2.03
N HIS A 62 -1.37 -7.25 -1.18
CA HIS A 62 -1.15 -6.77 0.18
C HIS A 62 -0.63 -7.87 1.10
N PHE A 63 0.50 -7.59 1.78
CA PHE A 63 1.06 -8.48 2.81
C PHE A 63 1.44 -7.67 4.04
N PRO A 64 0.44 -7.16 4.83
CA PRO A 64 0.68 -6.27 5.95
C PRO A 64 1.41 -6.99 7.10
N LEU A 65 2.54 -6.42 7.54
CA LEU A 65 3.33 -6.91 8.67
C LEU A 65 2.87 -6.24 9.97
N THR A 66 1.65 -6.50 10.40
CA THR A 66 0.97 -5.78 11.50
C THR A 66 1.69 -5.85 12.85
N ASN A 67 2.60 -6.83 13.05
CA ASN A 67 3.39 -6.96 14.26
C ASN A 67 4.44 -5.84 14.41
N ILE A 68 4.93 -5.30 13.29
CA ILE A 68 5.98 -4.26 13.26
C ILE A 68 5.48 -2.97 12.59
N HIS A 69 4.53 -3.04 11.67
CA HIS A 69 3.96 -1.95 10.91
C HIS A 69 2.45 -1.85 11.15
N GLN A 70 2.07 -1.14 12.22
CA GLN A 70 0.69 -1.12 12.72
C GLN A 70 -0.33 -0.48 11.76
N ARG A 71 0.14 0.38 10.84
CA ARG A 71 -0.72 1.09 9.89
C ARG A 71 -0.81 0.42 8.52
N SER A 72 0.01 -0.60 8.27
CA SER A 72 0.11 -1.29 6.98
C SER A 72 -1.21 -1.90 6.52
N LEU A 73 -1.96 -2.54 7.45
CA LEU A 73 -3.29 -3.09 7.16
C LEU A 73 -4.26 -1.99 6.70
N LYS A 74 -4.33 -0.90 7.47
CA LYS A 74 -5.27 0.21 7.18
C LYS A 74 -4.89 0.95 5.89
N ALA A 75 -3.60 1.05 5.58
CA ALA A 75 -3.13 1.60 4.31
C ALA A 75 -3.51 0.69 3.12
N GLY A 76 -3.41 -0.63 3.29
CA GLY A 76 -3.91 -1.59 2.30
C GLY A 76 -5.41 -1.46 2.05
N GLU A 77 -6.21 -1.37 3.12
CA GLU A 77 -7.65 -1.14 3.02
C GLU A 77 -7.97 0.17 2.26
N ALA A 78 -7.19 1.23 2.50
CA ALA A 78 -7.35 2.49 1.80
C ALA A 78 -7.05 2.37 0.30
N ALA A 79 -6.01 1.64 -0.08
CA ALA A 79 -5.68 1.39 -1.48
C ALA A 79 -6.80 0.59 -2.18
N VAL A 80 -7.32 -0.46 -1.53
CA VAL A 80 -8.43 -1.25 -2.06
C VAL A 80 -9.70 -0.42 -2.20
N ALA A 81 -10.02 0.41 -1.20
CA ALA A 81 -11.17 1.32 -1.25
C ALA A 81 -11.09 2.28 -2.43
N THR A 82 -9.92 2.87 -2.68
CA THR A 82 -9.71 3.78 -3.84
C THR A 82 -9.70 3.02 -5.16
N GLY A 83 -9.31 1.75 -5.14
CA GLY A 83 -9.38 0.86 -6.29
C GLY A 83 -10.80 0.66 -6.82
N GLN A 84 -11.82 0.72 -5.97
CA GLN A 84 -13.23 0.63 -6.38
C GLN A 84 -13.67 1.83 -7.23
N ASP A 85 -12.97 2.97 -7.10
CA ASP A 85 -13.17 4.17 -7.90
C ASP A 85 -12.15 4.26 -9.07
N GLY A 86 -11.39 3.18 -9.35
CA GLY A 86 -10.36 3.14 -10.39
C GLY A 86 -9.11 3.97 -10.06
N LYS A 87 -8.88 4.27 -8.77
CA LYS A 87 -7.79 5.14 -8.28
C LYS A 87 -6.74 4.41 -7.44
N PHE A 88 -6.61 3.09 -7.65
CA PHE A 88 -5.67 2.25 -6.91
C PHE A 88 -4.22 2.72 -7.08
N TRP A 89 -3.78 2.94 -8.33
CA TRP A 89 -2.38 3.22 -8.62
C TRP A 89 -1.95 4.62 -8.21
N GLU A 90 -2.85 5.60 -8.30
CA GLU A 90 -2.63 6.94 -7.76
C GLU A 90 -2.44 6.87 -6.25
N MET A 91 -3.35 6.19 -5.54
CA MET A 91 -3.27 6.00 -4.10
C MET A 91 -2.02 5.20 -3.70
N HIS A 92 -1.70 4.13 -4.42
CA HIS A 92 -0.49 3.31 -4.22
C HIS A 92 0.79 4.16 -4.21
N ASN A 93 0.95 5.03 -5.19
CA ASN A 93 2.11 5.92 -5.27
C ASN A 93 2.15 6.94 -4.13
N ILE A 94 1.00 7.53 -3.78
CA ILE A 94 0.87 8.49 -2.67
C ILE A 94 1.21 7.81 -1.34
N LEU A 95 0.73 6.59 -1.10
CA LEU A 95 1.00 5.84 0.13
C LEU A 95 2.49 5.55 0.30
N PHE A 96 3.19 5.09 -0.73
CA PHE A 96 4.64 4.88 -0.67
C PHE A 96 5.42 6.18 -0.47
N ALA A 97 5.03 7.27 -1.14
CA ALA A 97 5.64 8.58 -0.95
C ALA A 97 5.48 9.09 0.48
N ASN A 98 4.38 8.74 1.15
CA ASN A 98 4.02 9.19 2.49
C ASN A 98 4.07 8.07 3.54
N ARG A 99 4.86 7.01 3.34
CA ARG A 99 4.89 5.78 4.15
C ARG A 99 5.02 5.99 5.67
N LYS A 100 5.59 7.11 6.10
CA LYS A 100 5.75 7.46 7.52
C LYS A 100 4.48 8.07 8.15
N ASN A 101 3.51 8.44 7.34
CA ASN A 101 2.31 9.14 7.78
C ASN A 101 1.02 8.51 7.23
N LEU A 102 0.72 7.29 7.64
CA LEU A 102 -0.43 6.49 7.18
C LEU A 102 -1.58 6.44 8.20
N GLY A 103 -1.77 7.53 8.96
CA GLY A 103 -2.91 7.66 9.87
C GLY A 103 -4.23 7.90 9.12
N THR A 104 -5.36 7.56 9.71
CA THR A 104 -6.69 7.65 9.08
C THR A 104 -7.00 9.03 8.49
N THR A 105 -6.61 10.10 9.19
CA THR A 105 -6.78 11.49 8.69
C THR A 105 -5.96 11.72 7.42
N SER A 106 -4.70 11.23 7.39
CA SER A 106 -3.82 11.33 6.23
C SER A 106 -4.35 10.50 5.07
N LEU A 107 -4.82 9.27 5.32
CA LEU A 107 -5.41 8.41 4.29
C LEU A 107 -6.63 9.06 3.63
N LYS A 108 -7.46 9.80 4.41
CA LYS A 108 -8.57 10.59 3.86
C LYS A 108 -8.09 11.73 2.95
N LEU A 109 -6.98 12.41 3.30
CA LEU A 109 -6.40 13.45 2.45
C LEU A 109 -5.84 12.84 1.18
N TYR A 110 -5.10 11.73 1.29
CA TYR A 110 -4.52 11.02 0.15
C TYR A 110 -5.56 10.47 -0.81
N SER A 111 -6.72 10.01 -0.32
CA SER A 111 -7.81 9.58 -1.21
C SER A 111 -8.33 10.73 -2.07
N LYS A 112 -8.43 11.95 -1.52
CA LYS A 112 -8.82 13.14 -2.29
C LYS A 112 -7.73 13.54 -3.29
N GLU A 113 -6.45 13.47 -2.90
CA GLU A 113 -5.30 13.73 -3.76
C GLU A 113 -5.26 12.72 -4.92
N ALA A 114 -5.58 11.46 -4.66
CA ALA A 114 -5.74 10.42 -5.69
C ALA A 114 -6.93 10.65 -6.63
N GLY A 115 -7.80 11.61 -6.33
CA GLY A 115 -8.96 11.96 -7.14
C GLY A 115 -10.22 11.16 -6.82
N VAL A 116 -10.31 10.57 -5.62
CA VAL A 116 -11.52 9.87 -5.16
C VAL A 116 -12.60 10.89 -4.79
N VAL A 117 -13.76 10.75 -5.42
CA VAL A 117 -14.93 11.60 -5.17
C VAL A 117 -15.97 10.92 -4.28
N ASN A 118 -15.77 9.64 -3.98
CA ASN A 118 -16.69 8.84 -3.18
C ASN A 118 -16.74 9.35 -1.73
N LYS A 119 -17.90 9.82 -1.32
CA LYS A 119 -18.13 10.35 0.03
C LYS A 119 -18.05 9.26 1.11
N ARG A 120 -18.24 7.99 0.74
CA ARG A 120 -18.24 6.85 1.66
C ARG A 120 -16.82 6.35 2.00
N PHE A 121 -15.77 6.84 1.33
CA PHE A 121 -14.40 6.37 1.55
C PHE A 121 -14.02 6.32 3.04
N LEU A 122 -14.34 7.38 3.81
CA LEU A 122 -14.01 7.42 5.23
C LEU A 122 -14.79 6.40 6.04
N ASP A 123 -16.08 6.24 5.75
CA ASP A 123 -16.95 5.26 6.40
C ASP A 123 -16.48 3.85 6.10
N ASP A 124 -16.17 3.56 4.84
CA ASP A 124 -15.61 2.27 4.40
C ASP A 124 -14.29 1.96 5.11
N LEU A 125 -13.41 2.96 5.26
CA LEU A 125 -12.13 2.82 5.94
C LEU A 125 -12.31 2.58 7.46
N VAL A 126 -13.22 3.32 8.12
CA VAL A 126 -13.51 3.16 9.55
C VAL A 126 -14.12 1.78 9.83
N ASN A 127 -15.08 1.37 9.00
CA ASN A 127 -15.77 0.09 9.13
C ASN A 127 -14.97 -1.13 8.60
N ALA A 128 -13.74 -0.92 8.12
CA ALA A 128 -12.90 -1.95 7.53
C ALA A 128 -13.62 -2.74 6.42
N THR A 129 -14.42 -2.05 5.58
CA THR A 129 -15.26 -2.65 4.54
C THR A 129 -14.45 -3.56 3.60
N TYR A 130 -13.19 -3.19 3.31
CA TYR A 130 -12.29 -3.92 2.43
C TYR A 130 -11.21 -4.72 3.16
N GLY A 131 -11.26 -4.79 4.50
CA GLY A 131 -10.26 -5.49 5.31
C GLY A 131 -10.13 -6.97 4.96
N TRP A 132 -11.23 -7.61 4.57
CA TRP A 132 -11.23 -9.03 4.19
C TRP A 132 -10.44 -9.29 2.90
N GLN A 133 -10.36 -8.32 1.97
CA GLN A 133 -9.57 -8.43 0.74
C GLN A 133 -8.08 -8.38 1.04
N VAL A 134 -7.65 -7.44 1.89
CA VAL A 134 -6.26 -7.34 2.35
C VAL A 134 -5.84 -8.60 3.10
N GLN A 135 -6.74 -9.13 3.95
CA GLN A 135 -6.50 -10.41 4.66
C GLN A 135 -6.50 -11.60 3.70
N GLY A 136 -7.27 -11.54 2.61
CA GLY A 136 -7.27 -12.54 1.55
C GLY A 136 -5.91 -12.60 0.85
N ASP A 137 -5.34 -11.45 0.49
CA ASP A 137 -4.01 -11.34 -0.09
C ASP A 137 -2.92 -11.86 0.85
N LEU A 138 -2.97 -11.47 2.13
CA LEU A 138 -2.05 -11.97 3.15
C LEU A 138 -2.08 -13.51 3.22
N ARG A 139 -3.27 -14.09 3.26
CA ARG A 139 -3.43 -15.55 3.31
C ARG A 139 -2.87 -16.23 2.07
N GLU A 140 -3.19 -15.70 0.88
CA GLU A 140 -2.65 -16.22 -0.37
C GLU A 140 -1.12 -16.14 -0.39
N GLY A 141 -0.53 -15.03 0.07
CA GLY A 141 0.91 -14.89 0.19
C GLY A 141 1.52 -15.96 1.11
N LEU A 142 0.90 -16.22 2.28
CA LEU A 142 1.33 -17.27 3.21
C LEU A 142 1.25 -18.66 2.56
N ASP A 143 0.14 -18.97 1.86
CA ASP A 143 -0.05 -20.24 1.16
C ASP A 143 1.00 -20.44 0.04
N ARG A 144 1.47 -19.37 -0.58
CA ARG A 144 2.54 -19.35 -1.58
C ARG A 144 3.95 -19.27 -0.98
N GLY A 145 4.07 -19.35 0.34
CA GLY A 145 5.33 -19.36 1.07
C GLY A 145 6.02 -18.00 1.17
N VAL A 146 5.28 -16.90 1.04
CA VAL A 146 5.79 -15.54 1.34
C VAL A 146 6.06 -15.43 2.84
N LYS A 147 7.30 -15.06 3.21
CA LYS A 147 7.74 -14.90 4.60
C LYS A 147 8.23 -13.50 4.91
N GLU A 148 8.53 -12.74 3.87
CA GLU A 148 9.10 -11.39 3.94
C GLU A 148 8.59 -10.54 2.79
N VAL A 149 8.67 -9.23 2.91
CA VAL A 149 8.29 -8.27 1.89
C VAL A 149 9.45 -7.32 1.56
N PRO A 150 9.60 -6.92 0.30
CA PRO A 150 8.81 -7.35 -0.86
C PRO A 150 9.19 -8.76 -1.33
N THR A 151 8.21 -9.56 -1.78
CA THR A 151 8.43 -10.83 -2.47
C THR A 151 7.81 -10.75 -3.86
N PHE A 152 8.60 -11.07 -4.89
CA PHE A 152 8.17 -10.99 -6.29
C PHE A 152 7.93 -12.36 -6.90
N PHE A 153 6.98 -12.39 -7.84
CA PHE A 153 6.71 -13.53 -8.70
C PHE A 153 6.60 -13.06 -10.15
N VAL A 154 7.10 -13.84 -11.08
CA VAL A 154 6.91 -13.66 -12.53
C VAL A 154 6.15 -14.88 -13.05
N ASN A 155 4.94 -14.66 -13.57
CA ASN A 155 4.04 -15.74 -14.01
C ASN A 155 3.88 -16.85 -12.97
N GLY A 156 3.85 -16.50 -11.68
CA GLY A 156 3.69 -17.42 -10.55
C GLY A 156 4.98 -18.06 -10.06
N GLU A 157 6.13 -17.90 -10.74
CA GLU A 157 7.43 -18.36 -10.30
C GLU A 157 8.08 -17.33 -9.38
N ARG A 158 8.49 -17.76 -8.17
CA ARG A 158 9.08 -16.87 -7.16
C ARG A 158 10.47 -16.42 -7.59
N ILE A 159 10.72 -15.11 -7.50
CA ILE A 159 12.04 -14.52 -7.70
C ILE A 159 12.85 -14.61 -6.41
N ALA A 160 14.13 -14.98 -6.52
CA ALA A 160 14.96 -15.25 -5.35
C ALA A 160 15.23 -14.02 -4.49
N LYS A 161 15.44 -12.85 -5.11
CA LYS A 161 15.67 -11.59 -4.42
C LYS A 161 14.92 -10.45 -5.10
N ALA A 162 14.49 -9.48 -4.31
CA ALA A 162 13.80 -8.28 -4.78
C ALA A 162 14.78 -7.21 -5.31
N THR A 163 15.78 -7.63 -6.11
CA THR A 163 16.71 -6.72 -6.79
C THR A 163 16.27 -6.48 -8.23
N TYR A 164 16.66 -5.33 -8.78
CA TYR A 164 16.36 -5.02 -10.18
C TYR A 164 16.85 -6.12 -11.13
N GLU A 165 18.08 -6.61 -10.92
CA GLU A 165 18.72 -7.62 -11.76
C GLU A 165 18.00 -8.97 -11.70
N ASP A 166 17.62 -9.43 -10.51
CA ASP A 166 16.93 -10.70 -10.32
C ASP A 166 15.52 -10.66 -10.92
N ILE A 167 14.78 -9.56 -10.73
CA ILE A 167 13.43 -9.40 -11.30
C ILE A 167 13.51 -9.30 -12.82
N LYS A 168 14.45 -8.50 -13.36
CA LYS A 168 14.70 -8.37 -14.78
C LYS A 168 15.01 -9.73 -15.42
N LYS A 169 15.91 -10.50 -14.80
CA LYS A 169 16.24 -11.86 -15.25
C LYS A 169 15.00 -12.75 -15.29
N GLY A 170 14.16 -12.71 -14.25
CA GLY A 170 12.91 -13.48 -14.22
C GLY A 170 11.97 -13.13 -15.38
N ILE A 171 11.85 -11.83 -15.70
CA ILE A 171 11.05 -11.34 -16.85
C ILE A 171 11.66 -11.87 -18.17
N GLU A 172 12.98 -11.73 -18.35
CA GLU A 172 13.67 -12.18 -19.58
C GLU A 172 13.56 -13.70 -19.77
N ASP A 173 13.67 -14.48 -18.70
CA ASP A 173 13.51 -15.93 -18.75
C ASP A 173 12.06 -16.32 -19.07
N ALA A 174 11.07 -15.58 -18.56
CA ALA A 174 9.66 -15.75 -18.94
C ALA A 174 9.45 -15.45 -20.43
N ILE A 175 10.04 -14.37 -20.97
CA ILE A 175 9.99 -14.02 -22.40
C ILE A 175 10.60 -15.14 -23.27
N LYS A 176 11.77 -15.67 -22.88
CA LYS A 176 12.43 -16.78 -23.60
C LYS A 176 11.56 -18.04 -23.61
N ASN A 177 10.93 -18.36 -22.46
CA ASN A 177 10.07 -19.53 -22.32
C ASN A 177 8.81 -19.43 -23.17
N MET A 178 8.22 -18.23 -23.29
CA MET A 178 7.08 -18.00 -24.18
C MET A 178 7.44 -18.22 -25.64
N LYS A 179 8.56 -17.69 -26.10
CA LYS A 179 9.05 -17.89 -27.49
C LYS A 179 9.28 -19.37 -27.83
N LYS A 180 9.69 -20.21 -26.85
CA LYS A 180 9.88 -21.66 -27.03
C LYS A 180 8.56 -22.44 -27.09
N LYS A 181 7.50 -21.97 -26.40
CA LYS A 181 6.21 -22.69 -26.31
C LYS A 181 5.25 -22.38 -27.47
N GLY A 182 5.53 -21.38 -28.30
CA GLY A 182 4.62 -20.92 -29.37
C GLY A 182 3.37 -20.21 -28.82
N PRO A 183 2.62 -19.45 -29.65
CA PRO A 183 1.42 -18.76 -29.21
C PRO A 183 0.34 -19.76 -28.79
N GLY A 184 -0.18 -19.63 -27.59
CA GLY A 184 -1.41 -20.29 -27.15
C GLY A 184 -1.33 -21.33 -26.05
N LYS A 185 -0.16 -21.58 -25.38
CA LYS A 185 -0.06 -22.54 -24.27
C LYS A 185 0.45 -21.95 -22.94
N THR A 186 0.37 -20.66 -22.75
CA THR A 186 0.66 -20.03 -21.45
C THR A 186 -0.62 -20.00 -20.61
N GLY A 187 -1.03 -21.18 -20.15
CA GLY A 187 -2.05 -21.25 -19.11
C GLY A 187 -1.41 -20.79 -17.79
N HIS A 188 -1.42 -19.49 -17.51
CA HIS A 188 -1.40 -19.05 -16.13
C HIS A 188 -2.66 -19.66 -15.50
N LYS A 189 -2.51 -20.77 -14.75
CA LYS A 189 -3.59 -21.24 -13.91
C LYS A 189 -3.77 -20.17 -12.82
N PRO A 190 -4.87 -19.41 -12.85
CA PRO A 190 -5.13 -18.50 -11.75
C PRO A 190 -5.11 -19.35 -10.47
N TYR A 191 -4.50 -18.83 -9.42
CA TYR A 191 -4.56 -19.47 -8.12
C TYR A 191 -6.03 -19.73 -7.78
N VAL A 192 -6.43 -20.97 -7.84
CA VAL A 192 -7.77 -21.39 -7.40
C VAL A 192 -7.67 -21.52 -5.90
N ARG A 193 -8.27 -20.57 -5.19
CA ARG A 193 -8.40 -20.62 -3.73
C ARG A 193 -8.94 -22.00 -3.34
N PRO A 194 -8.25 -22.77 -2.48
CA PRO A 194 -8.84 -23.98 -1.92
C PRO A 194 -10.17 -23.60 -1.28
N ALA A 195 -11.23 -24.34 -1.60
CA ALA A 195 -12.54 -24.10 -1.00
C ALA A 195 -12.37 -23.97 0.52
N ALA A 196 -12.79 -22.84 1.08
CA ALA A 196 -12.70 -22.60 2.51
C ALA A 196 -13.40 -23.79 3.20
N LYS A 197 -12.62 -24.53 4.01
CA LYS A 197 -13.26 -25.57 4.87
C LYS A 197 -14.35 -24.86 5.65
N PRO A 198 -15.58 -25.41 5.70
CA PRO A 198 -16.65 -24.83 6.48
C PRO A 198 -16.13 -24.55 7.88
N ILE A 199 -16.23 -23.32 8.34
CA ILE A 199 -15.94 -23.00 9.74
C ILE A 199 -17.01 -23.73 10.54
N GLU A 200 -16.63 -24.84 11.17
CA GLU A 200 -17.49 -25.48 12.15
C GLU A 200 -17.84 -24.42 13.19
N LYS A 201 -19.12 -24.09 13.26
CA LYS A 201 -19.60 -23.18 14.30
C LYS A 201 -19.22 -23.80 15.64
N PRO A 202 -18.53 -23.06 16.53
CA PRO A 202 -18.17 -23.63 17.84
C PRO A 202 -19.45 -24.12 18.50
N ASP A 203 -19.43 -25.39 18.88
CA ASP A 203 -20.53 -26.05 19.56
C ASP A 203 -20.83 -25.30 20.88
N ARG A 204 -21.94 -24.56 20.88
CA ARG A 204 -22.38 -23.80 22.04
C ARG A 204 -22.76 -24.65 23.24
N SER A 205 -22.89 -25.96 23.07
CA SER A 205 -23.24 -26.89 24.17
C SER A 205 -22.09 -27.15 25.14
N LYS A 206 -20.82 -26.83 24.72
CA LYS A 206 -19.60 -27.01 25.54
C LYS A 206 -19.15 -25.77 26.29
N ARG A 207 -19.96 -24.72 26.37
CA ARG A 207 -19.66 -23.61 27.27
C ARG A 207 -19.83 -24.07 28.70
N ALA A 208 -18.72 -24.14 29.44
CA ALA A 208 -18.74 -24.30 30.89
C ALA A 208 -19.66 -23.25 31.51
N PRO A 209 -20.45 -23.57 32.56
CA PRO A 209 -21.38 -22.66 33.17
C PRO A 209 -20.61 -21.39 33.62
N SER A 210 -21.07 -20.23 33.21
CA SER A 210 -20.57 -18.95 33.66
C SER A 210 -20.59 -18.91 35.18
N ARG A 211 -19.46 -18.67 35.81
CA ARG A 211 -19.36 -18.38 37.25
C ARG A 211 -20.39 -17.30 37.60
N SER A 212 -21.30 -17.66 38.48
CA SER A 212 -22.34 -16.81 39.02
C SER A 212 -21.73 -15.53 39.59
N SER A 213 -22.43 -14.46 39.27
CA SER A 213 -22.42 -13.14 39.90
C SER A 213 -21.76 -13.06 41.29
N ALA A 214 -20.47 -12.71 41.33
CA ALA A 214 -19.89 -12.11 42.53
C ALA A 214 -20.28 -10.62 42.55
N LYS A 215 -21.04 -10.21 43.60
CA LYS A 215 -21.35 -8.84 43.87
C LYS A 215 -20.07 -7.99 43.88
N PRO A 216 -20.05 -6.79 43.27
CA PRO A 216 -18.89 -5.91 43.34
C PRO A 216 -18.68 -5.45 44.79
N LYS A 217 -17.44 -5.65 45.28
CA LYS A 217 -17.00 -5.03 46.54
C LYS A 217 -17.01 -3.50 46.38
N PRO A 218 -17.38 -2.73 47.41
CA PRO A 218 -17.41 -1.27 47.34
C PRO A 218 -15.98 -0.72 47.09
N VAL A 219 -15.86 0.07 46.05
CA VAL A 219 -14.64 0.81 45.69
C VAL A 219 -14.38 1.84 46.79
N ALA A 220 -13.18 1.77 47.39
CA ALA A 220 -12.72 2.76 48.36
C ALA A 220 -12.76 4.18 47.76
N LYS A 221 -13.15 5.14 48.58
CA LYS A 221 -13.30 6.57 48.29
C LYS A 221 -12.10 7.10 47.48
N ALA A 222 -12.43 7.77 46.38
CA ALA A 222 -11.48 8.55 45.62
C ALA A 222 -10.83 9.61 46.53
N ILE A 223 -9.48 9.57 46.58
CA ILE A 223 -8.67 10.62 47.17
C ILE A 223 -8.70 11.81 46.22
N ALA A 224 -9.18 12.96 46.75
CA ALA A 224 -9.20 14.23 46.03
C ALA A 224 -7.77 14.64 45.61
N PRO A 225 -7.59 15.23 44.43
CA PRO A 225 -6.29 15.71 44.03
C PRO A 225 -5.86 16.92 44.87
N GLN A 226 -4.67 16.83 45.48
CA GLN A 226 -4.03 17.93 46.17
C GLN A 226 -3.59 19.02 45.18
N PRO A 227 -3.71 20.31 45.53
CA PRO A 227 -3.29 21.39 44.64
C PRO A 227 -1.76 21.43 44.50
N ILE A 228 -1.30 21.43 43.25
CA ILE A 228 0.12 21.56 42.89
C ILE A 228 0.56 22.99 43.24
N ALA A 229 1.52 23.11 44.18
CA ALA A 229 2.15 24.37 44.56
C ALA A 229 2.92 24.97 43.36
N LYS A 230 2.54 26.18 42.97
CA LYS A 230 3.25 26.98 41.97
C LYS A 230 4.53 27.51 42.52
N THR A 231 5.67 26.90 42.23
CA THR A 231 6.97 27.52 42.45
C THR A 231 7.38 28.28 41.18
N PRO A 232 7.69 29.56 41.24
CA PRO A 232 8.17 30.30 40.09
C PRO A 232 9.67 29.96 39.80
N VAL A 233 9.91 29.35 38.64
CA VAL A 233 11.27 29.20 38.15
C VAL A 233 11.74 30.55 37.62
N LYS A 234 12.71 31.17 38.30
CA LYS A 234 13.44 32.32 37.79
C LYS A 234 14.32 31.88 36.63
N VAL A 235 13.93 32.23 35.41
CA VAL A 235 14.81 32.09 34.24
C VAL A 235 15.75 33.30 34.25
N SER A 236 17.04 33.07 34.51
CA SER A 236 18.09 34.06 34.38
C SER A 236 18.38 34.33 32.90
N ALA A 237 18.08 35.56 32.47
CA ALA A 237 18.47 36.03 31.14
C ALA A 237 19.96 36.36 31.11
N LYS A 238 20.78 35.49 30.52
CA LYS A 238 22.14 35.87 30.09
C LYS A 238 22.56 35.02 28.87
N ALA A 239 22.99 35.75 27.85
CA ALA A 239 23.72 35.30 26.66
C ALA A 239 22.90 34.72 25.48
N ILE A 240 22.30 35.63 24.70
CA ILE A 240 22.18 35.42 23.25
C ILE A 240 22.97 36.58 22.61
N SER A 241 24.22 36.34 22.30
CA SER A 241 25.01 37.19 21.43
C SER A 241 25.15 36.54 20.06
N LYS A 242 24.57 37.23 19.07
CA LYS A 242 25.02 37.38 17.67
C LYS A 242 25.57 36.14 16.96
N VAL A 243 24.76 35.52 16.13
CA VAL A 243 25.21 34.99 14.84
C VAL A 243 24.20 35.40 13.77
N SER A 244 24.58 36.40 12.97
CA SER A 244 23.87 36.76 11.74
C SER A 244 24.37 35.87 10.60
N PRO A 245 23.53 35.26 9.75
CA PRO A 245 24.00 34.60 8.56
C PRO A 245 24.27 35.67 7.46
N LYS A 246 25.50 35.68 6.99
CA LYS A 246 26.01 36.46 5.88
C LYS A 246 25.39 35.93 4.57
N VAL A 247 24.50 36.66 3.97
CA VAL A 247 23.93 36.36 2.65
C VAL A 247 24.91 36.87 1.60
N GLU A 248 25.54 35.98 0.84
CA GLU A 248 26.28 36.31 -0.36
C GLU A 248 25.35 36.52 -1.57
N PRO A 249 25.53 37.54 -2.41
CA PRO A 249 24.67 37.78 -3.56
C PRO A 249 25.03 36.85 -4.72
N LYS A 250 24.03 36.15 -5.27
CA LYS A 250 24.13 35.32 -6.47
C LYS A 250 24.49 36.20 -7.70
N LYS A 251 25.57 35.81 -8.40
CA LYS A 251 26.01 36.40 -9.69
C LYS A 251 24.93 36.29 -10.75
N ALA A 252 24.66 37.39 -11.40
CA ALA A 252 23.75 37.52 -12.54
C ALA A 252 24.28 36.72 -13.76
N ILE A 253 23.41 35.86 -14.31
CA ILE A 253 23.67 35.15 -15.56
C ILE A 253 23.38 36.10 -16.73
N LYS A 254 24.40 36.43 -17.53
CA LYS A 254 24.28 37.20 -18.74
C LYS A 254 23.46 36.44 -19.80
N LYS A 255 22.39 37.08 -20.28
CA LYS A 255 21.61 36.62 -21.43
C LYS A 255 22.40 36.85 -22.71
N THR A 256 22.64 35.80 -23.49
CA THR A 256 23.17 35.88 -24.86
C THR A 256 21.98 36.06 -25.84
N PRO A 257 22.07 36.95 -26.85
CA PRO A 257 20.96 37.19 -27.77
C PRO A 257 20.86 36.08 -28.84
N ALA A 258 19.63 35.71 -29.17
CA ALA A 258 19.29 34.78 -30.24
C ALA A 258 19.66 35.39 -31.63
N LYS A 259 20.41 34.62 -32.44
CA LYS A 259 20.63 34.91 -33.86
C LYS A 259 19.42 34.50 -34.68
N ALA A 260 18.85 35.44 -35.38
CA ALA A 260 17.83 35.24 -36.40
C ALA A 260 18.39 34.39 -37.56
N LEU A 261 17.65 33.35 -37.95
CA LEU A 261 17.92 32.56 -39.15
C LEU A 261 16.99 33.03 -40.26
N THR A 262 17.55 33.73 -41.21
CA THR A 262 16.92 34.25 -42.43
C THR A 262 16.58 33.08 -43.37
N LYS A 263 15.35 33.09 -43.89
CA LYS A 263 14.89 32.28 -45.02
C LYS A 263 15.72 32.60 -46.28
N GLN A 264 16.18 31.55 -46.96
CA GLN A 264 16.37 31.63 -48.42
C GLN A 264 15.64 30.49 -49.11
N ARG A 265 14.75 30.92 -50.02
CA ARG A 265 14.16 30.08 -51.08
C ARG A 265 15.17 29.96 -52.23
N ALA A 266 15.29 28.79 -52.75
CA ALA A 266 15.41 28.47 -54.17
C ALA A 266 15.12 26.99 -54.34
#